data_03ad4020af8be694eeef52fcc52819ff
#
_entry.id   03ad4020af8be694eeef52fcc52819ff
#
_cell.length_a   1.000
_cell.length_b   1.000
_cell.length_c   1.000
_cell.angle_alpha   90.00
_cell.angle_beta   90.00
_cell.angle_gamma   90.00
#
_symmetry.space_group_name_H-M   'P 1'
#
loop_
_entity.id
_entity.type
_entity.pdbx_description
1 polymer ?
#
loop_
_entity_poly.entity_id
_entity_poly.type
_entity_poly.pdbx_seq_one_letter_code
_entity_poly.pdbx_strand_id
1 'polypeptide(L)'
;KKHIQWAVVLTGFTVGFALFYEVGFVLMLPLVFTIAASANIPLLYVGVPMAAALSVTHGFLPPHPGPTAIATIFNADMGKTLLYGTILAIPTVILAGPVYARVLKGIDKPIPEGLYSAKTFSEEEMPSFGVSVWTSLVPVVLMAMRAIAEMILPKGHAFLPVAEFLGDPVMATLIAVLIAMFTFGLN
;
A
#
# COMPACT_ATOMS: atom_id res chain seq x y z
N LYS A 1 16.73 -5.71 -13.04
CA LYS A 1 16.94 -6.11 -11.64
C LYS A 1 17.32 -4.93 -10.71
N LYS A 2 18.10 -3.95 -11.18
CA LYS A 2 18.68 -2.86 -10.36
C LYS A 2 17.63 -1.96 -9.68
N HIS A 3 16.43 -1.82 -10.26
CA HIS A 3 15.37 -0.92 -9.77
C HIS A 3 14.16 -1.66 -9.15
N ILE A 4 14.14 -2.99 -9.18
CA ILE A 4 13.01 -3.78 -8.66
C ILE A 4 12.74 -3.48 -7.18
N GLN A 5 13.79 -3.40 -6.38
CA GLN A 5 13.68 -3.10 -4.95
C GLN A 5 13.01 -1.74 -4.70
N TRP A 6 13.40 -0.71 -5.47
CA TRP A 6 12.79 0.61 -5.37
C TRP A 6 11.36 0.65 -5.88
N ALA A 7 11.04 -0.11 -6.93
CA ALA A 7 9.67 -0.24 -7.41
C ALA A 7 8.78 -0.86 -6.32
N VAL A 8 9.24 -1.92 -5.68
CA VAL A 8 8.52 -2.57 -4.57
C VAL A 8 8.37 -1.64 -3.37
N VAL A 9 9.40 -0.85 -3.03
CA VAL A 9 9.33 0.17 -1.97
C VAL A 9 8.29 1.22 -2.28
N LEU A 10 8.31 1.78 -3.50
CA LEU A 10 7.36 2.82 -3.90
C LEU A 10 5.92 2.29 -3.93
N THR A 11 5.73 1.08 -4.46
CA THR A 11 4.41 0.42 -4.43
C THR A 11 3.95 0.18 -3.00
N GLY A 12 4.82 -0.39 -2.15
CA GLY A 12 4.52 -0.62 -0.73
C GLY A 12 4.22 0.66 0.03
N PHE A 13 4.94 1.75 -0.26
CA PHE A 13 4.70 3.05 0.34
C PHE A 13 3.34 3.63 -0.09
N THR A 14 3.00 3.55 -1.38
CA THR A 14 1.73 4.03 -1.92
C THR A 14 0.55 3.21 -1.39
N VAL A 15 0.67 1.88 -1.41
CA VAL A 15 -0.34 0.96 -0.88
C VAL A 15 -0.51 1.15 0.62
N GLY A 16 0.60 1.30 1.35
CA GLY A 16 0.61 1.52 2.79
C GLY A 16 -0.01 2.84 3.23
N PHE A 17 -0.10 3.83 2.34
CA PHE A 17 -0.83 5.06 2.63
C PHE A 17 -2.35 4.86 2.65
N ALA A 18 -2.83 3.91 1.85
CA ALA A 18 -4.26 3.66 1.68
C ALA A 18 -4.77 2.49 2.54
N LEU A 19 -3.92 1.53 2.84
CA LEU A 19 -4.30 0.29 3.51
C LEU A 19 -3.58 0.16 4.85
N PHE A 20 -4.24 -0.48 5.81
CA PHE A 20 -3.58 -0.92 7.03
C PHE A 20 -2.44 -1.89 6.72
N TYR A 21 -1.41 -1.89 7.57
CA TYR A 21 -0.22 -2.72 7.40
C TYR A 21 -0.58 -4.19 7.10
N GLU A 22 -1.46 -4.79 7.91
CA GLU A 22 -1.83 -6.18 7.80
C GLU A 22 -2.47 -6.51 6.45
N VAL A 23 -3.40 -5.67 6.02
CA VAL A 23 -4.10 -5.83 4.74
C VAL A 23 -3.12 -5.62 3.57
N GLY A 24 -2.34 -4.54 3.61
CA GLY A 24 -1.32 -4.25 2.61
C GLY A 24 -0.28 -5.35 2.51
N PHE A 25 0.18 -5.89 3.66
CA PHE A 25 1.14 -6.98 3.71
C PHE A 25 0.61 -8.26 3.06
N VAL A 26 -0.60 -8.69 3.42
CA VAL A 26 -1.22 -9.90 2.85
C VAL A 26 -1.44 -9.76 1.35
N LEU A 27 -1.89 -8.59 0.88
CA LEU A 27 -2.10 -8.32 -0.56
C LEU A 27 -0.79 -8.28 -1.34
N MET A 28 0.27 -7.71 -0.77
CA MET A 28 1.55 -7.56 -1.44
C MET A 28 2.42 -8.84 -1.41
N LEU A 29 2.15 -9.77 -0.50
CA LEU A 29 2.95 -10.98 -0.32
C LEU A 29 3.04 -11.85 -1.59
N PRO A 30 1.91 -12.21 -2.26
CA PRO A 30 1.96 -12.97 -3.51
C PRO A 30 2.73 -12.24 -4.62
N LEU A 31 2.59 -10.92 -4.71
CA LEU A 31 3.32 -10.09 -5.66
C LEU A 31 4.84 -10.14 -5.41
N VAL A 32 5.24 -10.02 -4.14
CA VAL A 32 6.66 -10.11 -3.75
C VAL A 32 7.24 -11.49 -4.04
N PHE A 33 6.51 -12.57 -3.75
CA PHE A 33 6.92 -13.92 -4.09
C PHE A 33 7.08 -14.09 -5.61
N THR A 34 6.12 -13.62 -6.39
CA THR A 34 6.16 -13.69 -7.87
C THR A 34 7.35 -12.89 -8.42
N ILE A 35 7.61 -11.68 -7.91
CA ILE A 35 8.75 -10.85 -8.32
C ILE A 35 10.07 -11.55 -7.96
N ALA A 36 10.19 -12.08 -6.74
CA ALA A 36 11.41 -12.77 -6.30
C ALA A 36 11.70 -13.99 -7.16
N ALA A 37 10.68 -14.82 -7.43
CA ALA A 37 10.78 -16.00 -8.29
C ALA A 37 11.13 -15.64 -9.73
N SER A 38 10.36 -14.76 -10.37
CA SER A 38 10.53 -14.38 -11.78
C SER A 38 11.85 -13.66 -12.06
N ALA A 39 12.31 -12.85 -11.12
CA ALA A 39 13.58 -12.13 -11.26
C ALA A 39 14.78 -12.94 -10.78
N ASN A 40 14.58 -14.10 -10.18
CA ASN A 40 15.60 -14.93 -9.52
C ASN A 40 16.47 -14.06 -8.58
N ILE A 41 15.84 -13.51 -7.56
CA ILE A 41 16.45 -12.68 -6.51
C ILE A 41 15.99 -13.17 -5.13
N PRO A 42 16.83 -13.03 -4.08
CA PRO A 42 16.46 -13.47 -2.75
C PRO A 42 15.16 -12.84 -2.28
N LEU A 43 14.27 -13.64 -1.69
CA LEU A 43 12.96 -13.19 -1.20
C LEU A 43 13.09 -12.00 -0.22
N LEU A 44 14.01 -12.09 0.72
CA LEU A 44 14.21 -11.04 1.73
C LEU A 44 14.71 -9.72 1.12
N TYR A 45 15.34 -9.78 -0.07
CA TYR A 45 15.84 -8.58 -0.76
C TYR A 45 14.71 -7.67 -1.27
N VAL A 46 13.51 -8.21 -1.50
CA VAL A 46 12.31 -7.46 -1.91
C VAL A 46 11.24 -7.43 -0.81
N GLY A 47 11.11 -8.50 -0.04
CA GLY A 47 10.11 -8.60 1.01
C GLY A 47 10.35 -7.64 2.18
N VAL A 48 11.59 -7.51 2.63
CA VAL A 48 11.94 -6.58 3.72
C VAL A 48 11.71 -5.11 3.34
N PRO A 49 12.13 -4.62 2.17
CA PRO A 49 11.79 -3.26 1.75
C PRO A 49 10.29 -2.99 1.62
N MET A 50 9.52 -3.96 1.15
CA MET A 50 8.06 -3.85 1.10
C MET A 50 7.46 -3.74 2.50
N ALA A 51 7.84 -4.65 3.41
CA ALA A 51 7.36 -4.65 4.78
C ALA A 51 7.74 -3.35 5.52
N ALA A 52 8.97 -2.85 5.31
CA ALA A 52 9.43 -1.58 5.86
C ALA A 52 8.59 -0.40 5.36
N ALA A 53 8.30 -0.34 4.06
CA ALA A 53 7.48 0.72 3.46
C ALA A 53 6.07 0.74 4.06
N LEU A 54 5.41 -0.42 4.14
CA LEU A 54 4.08 -0.56 4.74
C LEU A 54 4.08 -0.21 6.23
N SER A 55 5.08 -0.67 6.97
CA SER A 55 5.19 -0.43 8.42
C SER A 55 5.40 1.04 8.74
N VAL A 56 6.26 1.72 7.99
CA VAL A 56 6.58 3.13 8.21
C VAL A 56 5.38 4.02 7.87
N THR A 57 4.67 3.75 6.77
CA THR A 57 3.45 4.49 6.44
C THR A 57 2.39 4.33 7.51
N HIS A 58 2.15 3.09 7.95
CA HIS A 58 1.16 2.80 8.98
C HIS A 58 1.51 3.40 10.35
N GLY A 59 2.79 3.39 10.72
CA GLY A 59 3.24 3.85 12.02
C GLY A 59 3.43 5.37 12.15
N PHE A 60 3.70 6.08 11.07
CA PHE A 60 4.08 7.49 11.10
C PHE A 60 3.04 8.45 10.53
N LEU A 61 2.19 7.96 9.62
CA LEU A 61 1.41 8.86 8.78
C LEU A 61 -0.09 8.81 9.10
N PRO A 62 -0.71 9.96 9.42
CA PRO A 62 -2.15 10.09 9.26
C PRO A 62 -2.55 9.80 7.79
N PRO A 63 -3.72 9.22 7.54
CA PRO A 63 -4.85 9.04 8.46
C PRO A 63 -4.85 7.72 9.25
N HIS A 64 -3.73 7.00 9.33
CA HIS A 64 -3.70 5.77 10.11
C HIS A 64 -4.08 6.00 11.59
N PRO A 65 -4.81 5.06 12.23
CA PRO A 65 -5.39 5.26 13.55
C PRO A 65 -4.36 5.60 14.63
N GLY A 66 -3.21 4.93 14.63
CA GLY A 66 -2.15 5.15 15.62
C GLY A 66 -1.62 6.60 15.61
N PRO A 67 -1.02 7.06 14.50
CA PRO A 67 -0.54 8.43 14.36
C PRO A 67 -1.63 9.47 14.58
N THR A 68 -2.84 9.21 14.09
CA THR A 68 -3.99 10.11 14.25
C THR A 68 -4.41 10.23 15.72
N ALA A 69 -4.51 9.12 16.45
CA ALA A 69 -4.85 9.12 17.86
C ALA A 69 -3.78 9.86 18.70
N ILE A 70 -2.51 9.60 18.44
CA ILE A 70 -1.40 10.28 19.13
C ILE A 70 -1.45 11.78 18.84
N ALA A 71 -1.59 12.19 17.58
CA ALA A 71 -1.69 13.60 17.21
C ALA A 71 -2.88 14.29 17.91
N THR A 72 -4.01 13.61 18.03
CA THR A 72 -5.19 14.12 18.72
C THR A 72 -4.96 14.28 20.23
N ILE A 73 -4.32 13.29 20.89
CA ILE A 73 -4.00 13.34 22.33
C ILE A 73 -3.09 14.54 22.65
N PHE A 74 -2.11 14.79 21.77
CA PHE A 74 -1.18 15.92 21.94
C PHE A 74 -1.70 17.24 21.37
N ASN A 75 -2.94 17.31 20.88
CA ASN A 75 -3.49 18.49 20.19
C ASN A 75 -2.58 18.98 19.05
N ALA A 76 -1.89 18.07 18.39
CA ALA A 76 -1.01 18.40 17.28
C ALA A 76 -1.80 18.68 16.00
N ASP A 77 -1.29 19.59 15.18
CA ASP A 77 -1.84 19.88 13.88
C ASP A 77 -1.66 18.66 12.94
N MET A 78 -2.75 18.15 12.41
CA MET A 78 -2.75 16.91 11.61
C MET A 78 -1.96 17.06 10.31
N GLY A 79 -2.03 18.24 9.67
CA GLY A 79 -1.27 18.54 8.47
C GLY A 79 0.24 18.59 8.72
N LYS A 80 0.66 19.20 9.83
CA LYS A 80 2.07 19.21 10.24
C LYS A 80 2.54 17.82 10.63
N THR A 81 1.71 17.04 11.30
CA THR A 81 2.02 15.63 11.64
C THR A 81 2.26 14.82 10.38
N LEU A 82 1.40 14.96 9.37
CA LEU A 82 1.57 14.31 8.08
C LEU A 82 2.85 14.77 7.37
N LEU A 83 3.12 16.08 7.33
CA LEU A 83 4.30 16.64 6.69
C LEU A 83 5.60 16.13 7.33
N TYR A 84 5.74 16.29 8.63
CA TYR A 84 6.94 15.84 9.35
C TYR A 84 7.06 14.31 9.38
N GLY A 85 5.94 13.60 9.51
CA GLY A 85 5.89 12.14 9.39
C GLY A 85 6.40 11.67 8.04
N THR A 86 5.99 12.33 6.94
CA THR A 86 6.48 12.00 5.58
C THR A 86 7.98 12.28 5.43
N ILE A 87 8.47 13.40 5.95
CA ILE A 87 9.90 13.74 5.92
C ILE A 87 10.73 12.67 6.66
N LEU A 88 10.24 12.19 7.80
CA LEU A 88 10.89 11.14 8.58
C LEU A 88 10.72 9.75 7.96
N ALA A 89 9.60 9.50 7.32
CA ALA A 89 9.31 8.21 6.66
C ALA A 89 10.32 7.90 5.55
N ILE A 90 10.71 8.89 4.75
CA ILE A 90 11.62 8.70 3.63
C ILE A 90 12.96 8.07 4.06
N PRO A 91 13.76 8.69 4.95
CA PRO A 91 15.02 8.09 5.39
C PRO A 91 14.80 6.78 6.16
N THR A 92 13.72 6.66 6.93
CA THR A 92 13.41 5.44 7.68
C THR A 92 13.15 4.27 6.74
N VAL A 93 12.34 4.44 5.70
CA VAL A 93 12.10 3.40 4.68
C VAL A 93 13.39 3.02 3.96
N ILE A 94 14.22 4.01 3.62
CA ILE A 94 15.51 3.75 2.94
C ILE A 94 16.42 2.88 3.82
N LEU A 95 16.54 3.22 5.08
CA LEU A 95 17.42 2.51 6.03
C LEU A 95 16.87 1.14 6.39
N ALA A 96 15.61 1.06 6.81
CA ALA A 96 14.97 -0.19 7.24
C ALA A 96 14.64 -1.14 6.08
N GLY A 97 14.45 -0.61 4.86
CA GLY A 97 14.16 -1.40 3.67
C GLY A 97 15.43 -1.70 2.85
N PRO A 98 15.71 -0.91 1.81
CA PRO A 98 16.78 -1.21 0.85
C PRO A 98 18.17 -1.36 1.47
N VAL A 99 18.53 -0.55 2.46
CA VAL A 99 19.86 -0.63 3.10
C VAL A 99 19.96 -1.88 3.96
N TYR A 100 18.98 -2.13 4.82
CA TYR A 100 18.96 -3.33 5.67
C TYR A 100 18.86 -4.62 4.86
N ALA A 101 18.07 -4.65 3.81
CA ALA A 101 17.97 -5.82 2.93
C ALA A 101 19.30 -6.24 2.29
N ARG A 102 20.29 -5.32 2.16
CA ARG A 102 21.62 -5.66 1.67
C ARG A 102 22.39 -6.53 2.66
N VAL A 103 22.17 -6.35 3.96
CA VAL A 103 22.77 -7.16 5.01
C VAL A 103 22.22 -8.59 4.96
N LEU A 104 20.97 -8.74 4.52
CA LEU A 104 20.26 -10.02 4.44
C LEU A 104 20.55 -10.80 3.14
N LYS A 105 21.36 -10.28 2.21
CA LYS A 105 21.65 -10.95 0.92
C LYS A 105 22.19 -12.37 1.04
N GLY A 106 22.88 -12.68 2.12
CA GLY A 106 23.41 -14.03 2.39
C GLY A 106 22.36 -15.01 2.92
N ILE A 107 21.15 -14.53 3.24
CA ILE A 107 20.07 -15.37 3.75
C ILE A 107 19.15 -15.67 2.58
N ASP A 108 19.42 -16.79 1.93
CA ASP A 108 18.52 -17.30 0.89
C ASP A 108 17.51 -18.24 1.53
N LYS A 109 16.22 -17.94 1.38
CA LYS A 109 15.11 -18.77 1.81
C LYS A 109 14.29 -19.15 0.59
N PRO A 110 14.02 -20.46 0.41
CA PRO A 110 13.17 -20.88 -0.69
C PRO A 110 11.79 -20.24 -0.56
N ILE A 111 11.25 -19.84 -1.70
CA ILE A 111 9.88 -19.34 -1.76
C ILE A 111 8.96 -20.55 -1.55
N PRO A 112 8.02 -20.51 -0.58
CA PRO A 112 7.12 -21.61 -0.34
C PRO A 112 6.30 -21.95 -1.61
N GLU A 113 6.26 -23.22 -1.96
CA GLU A 113 5.46 -23.70 -3.09
C GLU A 113 3.97 -23.42 -2.86
N GLY A 114 3.26 -23.02 -3.93
CA GLY A 114 1.82 -22.73 -3.86
C GLY A 114 1.44 -21.34 -3.37
N LEU A 115 2.39 -20.53 -2.86
CA LEU A 115 2.12 -19.14 -2.45
C LEU A 115 2.36 -18.11 -3.54
N TYR A 116 2.81 -18.53 -4.71
CA TYR A 116 2.96 -17.66 -5.88
C TYR A 116 2.46 -18.38 -7.13
N SER A 117 1.96 -17.61 -8.08
CA SER A 117 1.58 -18.14 -9.38
C SER A 117 2.76 -18.01 -10.34
N ALA A 118 3.22 -19.14 -10.87
CA ALA A 118 4.18 -19.16 -11.97
C ALA A 118 3.49 -18.97 -13.33
N LYS A 119 2.15 -18.79 -13.35
CA LYS A 119 1.39 -18.56 -14.57
C LYS A 119 1.79 -17.23 -15.19
N THR A 120 2.35 -17.28 -16.38
CA THR A 120 2.59 -16.10 -17.21
C THR A 120 1.37 -15.91 -18.10
N PHE A 121 0.82 -14.71 -18.10
CA PHE A 121 -0.27 -14.33 -18.99
C PHE A 121 0.32 -13.72 -20.25
N SER A 122 -0.31 -13.95 -21.40
CA SER A 122 0.00 -13.22 -22.64
C SER A 122 -0.43 -11.75 -22.49
N GLU A 123 0.14 -10.86 -23.31
CA GLU A 123 -0.26 -9.44 -23.30
C GLU A 123 -1.76 -9.25 -23.61
N GLU A 124 -2.34 -10.15 -24.38
CA GLU A 124 -3.76 -10.15 -24.74
C GLU A 124 -4.68 -10.57 -23.59
N GLU A 125 -4.17 -11.39 -22.67
CA GLU A 125 -4.89 -11.83 -21.46
C GLU A 125 -4.76 -10.84 -20.30
N MET A 126 -3.85 -9.87 -20.40
CA MET A 126 -3.65 -8.89 -19.33
C MET A 126 -4.53 -7.66 -19.52
N PRO A 127 -5.15 -7.16 -18.46
CA PRO A 127 -5.88 -5.89 -18.54
C PRO A 127 -4.91 -4.76 -18.91
N SER A 128 -5.41 -3.75 -19.59
CA SER A 128 -4.58 -2.61 -19.97
C SER A 128 -3.99 -1.92 -18.72
N PHE A 129 -2.81 -1.33 -18.88
CA PHE A 129 -2.13 -0.62 -17.77
C PHE A 129 -3.03 0.43 -17.10
N GLY A 130 -3.79 1.20 -17.92
CA GLY A 130 -4.71 2.21 -17.41
C GLY A 130 -5.83 1.62 -16.53
N VAL A 131 -6.43 0.52 -16.96
CA VAL A 131 -7.46 -0.19 -16.20
C VAL A 131 -6.88 -0.75 -14.91
N SER A 132 -5.69 -1.33 -14.95
CA SER A 132 -5.01 -1.88 -13.78
C SER A 132 -4.71 -0.80 -12.73
N VAL A 133 -4.14 0.32 -13.16
CA VAL A 133 -3.82 1.46 -12.28
C VAL A 133 -5.10 2.05 -11.68
N TRP A 134 -6.12 2.30 -12.51
CA TRP A 134 -7.36 2.89 -12.04
C TRP A 134 -8.08 2.00 -11.03
N THR A 135 -8.23 0.71 -11.32
CA THR A 135 -8.86 -0.24 -10.40
C THR A 135 -8.10 -0.33 -9.07
N SER A 136 -6.77 -0.34 -9.11
CA SER A 136 -5.93 -0.38 -7.91
C SER A 136 -6.01 0.89 -7.08
N LEU A 137 -6.27 2.04 -7.70
CA LEU A 137 -6.39 3.33 -7.02
C LEU A 137 -7.77 3.59 -6.41
N VAL A 138 -8.80 2.81 -6.74
CA VAL A 138 -10.17 3.03 -6.22
C VAL A 138 -10.19 3.19 -4.70
N PRO A 139 -9.59 2.31 -3.87
CA PRO A 139 -9.61 2.47 -2.42
C PRO A 139 -8.93 3.77 -1.98
N VAL A 140 -7.81 4.10 -2.60
CA VAL A 140 -7.04 5.32 -2.30
C VAL A 140 -7.88 6.57 -2.57
N VAL A 141 -8.56 6.61 -3.72
CA VAL A 141 -9.41 7.73 -4.13
C VAL A 141 -10.60 7.90 -3.17
N LEU A 142 -11.26 6.81 -2.80
CA LEU A 142 -12.40 6.84 -1.88
C LEU A 142 -11.98 7.31 -0.48
N MET A 143 -10.87 6.80 0.04
CA MET A 143 -10.33 7.22 1.34
C MET A 143 -9.83 8.68 1.32
N ALA A 144 -9.17 9.10 0.24
CA ALA A 144 -8.76 10.50 0.07
C ALA A 144 -9.97 11.43 -0.03
N MET A 145 -11.02 11.04 -0.75
CA MET A 145 -12.27 11.78 -0.83
C MET A 145 -12.89 11.98 0.56
N ARG A 146 -12.93 10.95 1.39
CA ARG A 146 -13.38 11.05 2.79
C ARG A 146 -12.53 12.05 3.56
N ALA A 147 -11.20 11.90 3.55
CA ALA A 147 -10.29 12.78 4.27
C ALA A 147 -10.45 14.26 3.86
N ILE A 148 -10.59 14.52 2.56
CA ILE A 148 -10.82 15.85 2.01
C ILE A 148 -12.20 16.40 2.45
N ALA A 149 -13.24 15.58 2.38
CA ALA A 149 -14.57 15.98 2.80
C ALA A 149 -14.63 16.35 4.29
N GLU A 150 -14.03 15.53 5.17
CA GLU A 150 -13.92 15.80 6.61
C GLU A 150 -13.14 17.09 6.93
N MET A 151 -12.15 17.44 6.07
CA MET A 151 -11.32 18.62 6.27
C MET A 151 -11.97 19.93 5.77
N ILE A 152 -12.77 19.85 4.70
CA ILE A 152 -13.30 21.07 4.01
C ILE A 152 -14.75 21.35 4.43
N LEU A 153 -15.56 20.31 4.70
CA LEU A 153 -16.98 20.49 4.94
C LEU A 153 -17.29 20.73 6.44
N PRO A 154 -18.26 21.61 6.74
CA PRO A 154 -18.66 21.85 8.11
C PRO A 154 -19.32 20.59 8.71
N LYS A 155 -19.15 20.40 10.02
CA LYS A 155 -19.79 19.31 10.78
C LYS A 155 -21.31 19.34 10.58
N GLY A 156 -21.87 18.20 10.18
CA GLY A 156 -23.32 18.08 9.88
C GLY A 156 -23.68 18.30 8.41
N HIS A 157 -22.72 18.51 7.53
CA HIS A 157 -22.99 18.55 6.09
C HIS A 157 -23.53 17.20 5.58
N ALA A 158 -24.58 17.22 4.76
CA ALA A 158 -25.29 16.02 4.30
C ALA A 158 -24.41 15.01 3.52
N PHE A 159 -23.29 15.44 2.96
CA PHE A 159 -22.36 14.58 2.23
C PHE A 159 -21.40 13.80 3.15
N LEU A 160 -21.15 14.27 4.38
CA LEU A 160 -20.19 13.63 5.28
C LEU A 160 -20.50 12.16 5.56
N PRO A 161 -21.73 11.76 5.90
CA PRO A 161 -22.04 10.34 6.13
C PRO A 161 -21.78 9.46 4.91
N VAL A 162 -22.02 9.99 3.71
CA VAL A 162 -21.74 9.26 2.45
C VAL A 162 -20.23 9.13 2.22
N ALA A 163 -19.47 10.20 2.44
CA ALA A 163 -18.02 10.17 2.31
C ALA A 163 -17.38 9.23 3.36
N GLU A 164 -17.86 9.24 4.60
CA GLU A 164 -17.43 8.34 5.67
C GLU A 164 -17.71 6.87 5.31
N PHE A 165 -18.89 6.58 4.79
CA PHE A 165 -19.25 5.22 4.39
C PHE A 165 -18.42 4.71 3.20
N LEU A 166 -18.32 5.50 2.12
CA LEU A 166 -17.58 5.10 0.92
C LEU A 166 -16.07 5.07 1.14
N GLY A 167 -15.55 5.96 1.98
CA GLY A 167 -14.14 6.05 2.33
C GLY A 167 -13.76 5.25 3.58
N ASP A 168 -14.67 4.46 4.14
CA ASP A 168 -14.30 3.44 5.13
C ASP A 168 -13.36 2.42 4.49
N PRO A 169 -12.25 2.04 5.13
CA PRO A 169 -11.26 1.13 4.54
C PRO A 169 -11.85 -0.19 4.07
N VAL A 170 -12.80 -0.76 4.82
CA VAL A 170 -13.45 -2.03 4.47
C VAL A 170 -14.36 -1.85 3.26
N MET A 171 -15.18 -0.80 3.27
CA MET A 171 -16.09 -0.50 2.16
C MET A 171 -15.34 -0.10 0.89
N ALA A 172 -14.33 0.74 1.00
CA ALA A 172 -13.50 1.15 -0.13
C ALA A 172 -12.80 -0.05 -0.79
N THR A 173 -12.28 -0.97 0.03
CA THR A 173 -11.65 -2.21 -0.46
C THR A 173 -12.68 -3.15 -1.08
N LEU A 174 -13.85 -3.32 -0.47
CA LEU A 174 -14.94 -4.12 -1.02
C LEU A 174 -15.39 -3.60 -2.39
N ILE A 175 -15.58 -2.28 -2.51
CA ILE A 175 -15.92 -1.64 -3.80
C ILE A 175 -14.84 -1.90 -4.84
N ALA A 176 -13.57 -1.79 -4.47
CA ALA A 176 -12.45 -2.06 -5.37
C ALA A 176 -12.42 -3.53 -5.83
N VAL A 177 -12.70 -4.48 -4.93
CA VAL A 177 -12.79 -5.91 -5.29
C VAL A 177 -13.93 -6.15 -6.26
N LEU A 178 -15.10 -5.58 -6.02
CA LEU A 178 -16.24 -5.70 -6.92
C LEU A 178 -15.91 -5.13 -8.32
N ILE A 179 -15.28 -3.95 -8.38
CA ILE A 179 -14.82 -3.37 -9.64
C ILE A 179 -13.78 -4.28 -10.32
N ALA A 180 -12.82 -4.82 -9.55
CA ALA A 180 -11.79 -5.71 -10.06
C ALA A 180 -12.38 -7.00 -10.67
N MET A 181 -13.45 -7.53 -10.10
CA MET A 181 -14.16 -8.69 -10.68
C MET A 181 -14.67 -8.41 -12.10
N PHE A 182 -15.11 -7.18 -12.39
CA PHE A 182 -15.56 -6.79 -13.72
C PHE A 182 -14.41 -6.39 -14.64
N THR A 183 -13.37 -5.77 -14.11
CA THR A 183 -12.26 -5.26 -14.92
C THR A 183 -11.18 -6.31 -15.22
N PHE A 184 -11.01 -7.31 -14.35
CA PHE A 184 -9.99 -8.35 -14.48
C PHE A 184 -10.57 -9.77 -14.62
N GLY A 185 -11.81 -10.00 -14.25
CA GLY A 185 -12.37 -11.34 -14.09
C GLY A 185 -13.40 -11.76 -15.15
N LEU A 186 -13.92 -10.84 -15.95
CA LEU A 186 -14.99 -11.11 -16.93
C LEU A 186 -14.52 -10.96 -18.40
N ASN A 187 -13.21 -10.81 -18.63
CA ASN A 187 -12.62 -10.81 -19.98
C ASN A 187 -12.01 -12.15 -20.30
#